data_ef3067cf1d40b21b35575cfcd25a26f8
#
_entry.id   ef3067cf1d40b21b35575cfcd25a26f8
#
_cell.length_a   1.000
_cell.length_b   1.000
_cell.length_c   1.000
_cell.angle_alpha   90.00
_cell.angle_beta   90.00
_cell.angle_gamma   90.00
#
_symmetry.space_group_name_H-M   'P 1'
#
loop_
_entity.id
_entity.type
_entity.pdbx_description
1 polymer ?
#
loop_
_entity_poly.entity_id
_entity_poly.type
_entity_poly.pdbx_seq_one_letter_code
_entity_poly.pdbx_strand_id
1 'polypeptide(L)'
;MIEIIKFQFKNTDLMKTAHNIRHEVFVIGQNCPEEIEWEFEEESTHFLVFDNKEAVATARHRETENGYKLERFAVLENKRGNGYGNIVLKAILEDLSSFKGNIYMHAQEDVIPFYEKMGFEKEGGLFVEANIIHYKMTLKR
;
A
#
# COMPACT_ATOMS: atom_id res chain seq x y z
N MET A 1 3.07 -0.05 -21.68
CA MET A 1 3.71 -1.22 -21.04
C MET A 1 3.81 -1.00 -19.55
N ILE A 2 3.40 -1.97 -18.76
CA ILE A 2 3.44 -1.91 -17.29
C ILE A 2 4.78 -2.39 -16.78
N GLU A 3 5.36 -1.66 -15.86
CA GLU A 3 6.61 -2.03 -15.22
C GLU A 3 6.45 -1.86 -13.70
N ILE A 4 6.91 -2.86 -12.93
CA ILE A 4 6.83 -2.82 -11.47
C ILE A 4 8.25 -2.86 -10.93
N ILE A 5 8.58 -1.92 -10.05
CA ILE A 5 9.91 -1.84 -9.45
C ILE A 5 9.79 -1.98 -7.94
N LYS A 6 10.54 -2.93 -7.37
CA LYS A 6 10.70 -3.13 -5.94
C LYS A 6 12.00 -2.45 -5.51
N PHE A 7 11.97 -1.69 -4.42
CA PHE A 7 13.16 -0.96 -3.99
C PHE A 7 13.16 -0.71 -2.48
N GLN A 8 14.32 -0.32 -1.97
CA GLN A 8 14.51 -0.01 -0.57
C GLN A 8 14.67 1.49 -0.37
N PHE A 9 14.55 1.95 0.86
CA PHE A 9 14.61 3.37 1.23
C PHE A 9 15.87 4.07 0.71
N LYS A 10 16.99 3.36 0.63
CA LYS A 10 18.27 3.96 0.16
C LYS A 10 18.24 4.39 -1.30
N ASN A 11 17.27 3.91 -2.10
CA ASN A 11 17.10 4.38 -3.48
C ASN A 11 16.32 5.70 -3.44
N THR A 12 17.05 6.81 -3.30
CA THR A 12 16.44 8.12 -3.07
C THR A 12 15.60 8.61 -4.23
N ASP A 13 15.97 8.30 -5.47
CA ASP A 13 15.20 8.73 -6.64
C ASP A 13 13.82 8.06 -6.68
N LEU A 14 13.78 6.75 -6.47
CA LEU A 14 12.51 6.03 -6.45
C LEU A 14 11.68 6.40 -5.23
N MET A 15 12.31 6.65 -4.08
CA MET A 15 11.60 7.12 -2.89
C MET A 15 10.94 8.47 -3.13
N LYS A 16 11.63 9.37 -3.83
CA LYS A 16 11.04 10.67 -4.16
C LYS A 16 9.80 10.50 -5.02
N THR A 17 9.86 9.62 -6.01
CA THR A 17 8.72 9.33 -6.87
C THR A 17 7.53 8.76 -6.06
N ALA A 18 7.81 7.81 -5.18
CA ALA A 18 6.77 7.22 -4.30
C ALA A 18 6.18 8.29 -3.38
N HIS A 19 7.02 9.15 -2.79
CA HIS A 19 6.56 10.23 -1.92
C HIS A 19 5.65 11.21 -2.66
N ASN A 20 5.95 11.52 -3.92
CA ASN A 20 5.11 12.42 -4.70
C ASN A 20 3.70 11.85 -4.89
N ILE A 21 3.59 10.57 -5.20
CA ILE A 21 2.28 9.92 -5.34
C ILE A 21 1.54 9.94 -4.00
N ARG A 22 2.21 9.54 -2.91
CA ARG A 22 1.61 9.44 -1.59
C ARG A 22 1.22 10.81 -1.05
N HIS A 23 2.02 11.83 -1.31
CA HIS A 23 1.70 13.19 -0.91
C HIS A 23 0.39 13.64 -1.56
N GLU A 24 0.22 13.43 -2.86
CA GLU A 24 -1.02 13.77 -3.54
C GLU A 24 -2.23 13.02 -2.97
N VAL A 25 -2.08 11.72 -2.74
CA VAL A 25 -3.20 10.88 -2.33
C VAL A 25 -3.55 11.08 -0.86
N PHE A 26 -2.56 11.07 0.02
CA PHE A 26 -2.82 11.06 1.47
C PHE A 26 -2.77 12.43 2.11
N VAL A 27 -1.80 13.25 1.77
CA VAL A 27 -1.66 14.57 2.40
C VAL A 27 -2.65 15.55 1.78
N ILE A 28 -2.64 15.69 0.46
CA ILE A 28 -3.54 16.60 -0.23
C ILE A 28 -4.95 16.03 -0.30
N GLY A 29 -5.10 14.78 -0.71
CA GLY A 29 -6.40 14.15 -0.95
C GLY A 29 -7.16 13.79 0.32
N GLN A 30 -6.47 13.44 1.42
CA GLN A 30 -7.10 12.95 2.65
C GLN A 30 -6.71 13.72 3.90
N ASN A 31 -5.95 14.80 3.76
CA ASN A 31 -5.48 15.62 4.89
C ASN A 31 -4.70 14.84 5.96
N CYS A 32 -4.01 13.77 5.57
CA CYS A 32 -3.18 13.01 6.49
C CYS A 32 -1.93 13.83 6.85
N PRO A 33 -1.56 13.94 8.15
CA PRO A 33 -0.33 14.63 8.52
C PRO A 33 0.89 13.95 7.90
N GLU A 34 1.81 14.73 7.36
CA GLU A 34 3.02 14.21 6.71
C GLU A 34 3.83 13.30 7.61
N GLU A 35 3.95 13.64 8.90
CA GLU A 35 4.72 12.84 9.85
C GLU A 35 4.18 11.41 9.96
N ILE A 36 2.85 11.26 9.96
CA ILE A 36 2.22 9.94 10.05
C ILE A 36 2.39 9.19 8.74
N GLU A 37 2.22 9.87 7.62
CA GLU A 37 2.30 9.26 6.30
C GLU A 37 3.69 8.68 6.03
N TRP A 38 4.75 9.35 6.53
CA TRP A 38 6.13 8.96 6.25
C TRP A 38 6.80 8.14 7.36
N GLU A 39 6.04 7.61 8.32
CA GLU A 39 6.60 6.72 9.34
C GLU A 39 7.08 5.41 8.71
N PHE A 40 8.09 4.81 9.33
CA PHE A 40 8.59 3.47 9.01
C PHE A 40 9.16 3.30 7.59
N GLU A 41 9.60 4.38 6.98
CA GLU A 41 10.12 4.35 5.60
C GLU A 41 11.36 3.46 5.45
N GLU A 42 12.30 3.55 6.39
CA GLU A 42 13.57 2.82 6.29
C GLU A 42 13.40 1.31 6.44
N GLU A 43 12.39 0.87 7.18
CA GLU A 43 12.15 -0.56 7.47
C GLU A 43 11.27 -1.21 6.41
N SER A 44 10.76 -0.45 5.48
CA SER A 44 9.79 -0.94 4.50
C SER A 44 10.45 -1.32 3.19
N THR A 45 9.83 -2.27 2.50
CA THR A 45 10.12 -2.57 1.10
C THR A 45 9.06 -1.90 0.26
N HIS A 46 9.47 -1.11 -0.71
CA HIS A 46 8.59 -0.25 -1.50
C HIS A 46 8.41 -0.77 -2.91
N PHE A 47 7.25 -0.46 -3.48
CA PHE A 47 6.90 -0.86 -4.85
C PHE A 47 6.35 0.35 -5.61
N LEU A 48 6.73 0.46 -6.88
CA LEU A 48 6.19 1.46 -7.80
C LEU A 48 5.68 0.77 -9.05
N VAL A 49 4.54 1.22 -9.54
CA VAL A 49 4.00 0.79 -10.83
C VAL A 49 4.16 1.94 -11.80
N PHE A 50 4.78 1.65 -12.95
CA PHE A 50 4.89 2.59 -14.06
C PHE A 50 4.07 2.07 -15.23
N ASP A 51 3.37 2.97 -15.89
CA ASP A 51 2.68 2.65 -17.16
C ASP A 51 3.17 3.63 -18.19
N ASN A 52 3.77 3.10 -19.26
CA ASN A 52 4.41 3.91 -20.30
C ASN A 52 5.38 4.94 -19.72
N LYS A 53 6.18 4.49 -18.74
CA LYS A 53 7.21 5.30 -18.04
C LYS A 53 6.66 6.38 -17.12
N GLU A 54 5.38 6.38 -16.87
CA GLU A 54 4.74 7.29 -15.90
C GLU A 54 4.43 6.52 -14.62
N ALA A 55 4.89 7.04 -13.48
CA ALA A 55 4.59 6.44 -12.19
C ALA A 55 3.13 6.69 -11.82
N VAL A 56 2.35 5.63 -11.58
CA VAL A 56 0.91 5.73 -11.38
C VAL A 56 0.42 5.20 -10.05
N ALA A 57 1.18 4.31 -9.40
CA ALA A 57 0.76 3.71 -8.13
C ALA A 57 1.98 3.31 -7.31
N THR A 58 1.77 3.21 -5.99
CA THR A 58 2.80 2.75 -5.07
C THR A 58 2.17 2.01 -3.89
N ALA A 59 2.98 1.20 -3.20
CA ALA A 59 2.61 0.54 -1.96
C ALA A 59 3.89 0.06 -1.30
N ARG A 60 3.79 -0.38 -0.03
CA ARG A 60 4.93 -0.93 0.68
C ARG A 60 4.51 -2.06 1.60
N HIS A 61 5.46 -2.91 1.99
CA HIS A 61 5.25 -3.83 3.10
C HIS A 61 6.40 -3.69 4.09
N ARG A 62 6.13 -4.04 5.34
CA ARG A 62 7.16 -4.09 6.37
C ARG A 62 6.89 -5.22 7.35
N GLU A 63 7.96 -5.75 7.92
CA GLU A 63 7.83 -6.79 8.94
C GLU A 63 7.50 -6.14 10.28
N THR A 64 6.52 -6.72 11.00
CA THR A 64 6.16 -6.30 12.35
C THR A 64 6.16 -7.53 13.25
N GLU A 65 5.97 -7.34 14.55
CA GLU A 65 5.86 -8.48 15.47
C GLU A 65 4.64 -9.36 15.16
N ASN A 66 3.67 -8.86 14.40
CA ASN A 66 2.44 -9.60 14.05
C ASN A 66 2.48 -10.21 12.65
N GLY A 67 3.57 -10.07 11.92
CA GLY A 67 3.72 -10.57 10.56
C GLY A 67 4.14 -9.47 9.59
N TYR A 68 3.76 -9.58 8.32
CA TYR A 68 4.01 -8.53 7.35
C TYR A 68 2.78 -7.65 7.19
N LYS A 69 2.97 -6.35 7.37
CA LYS A 69 1.90 -5.36 7.21
C LYS A 69 2.04 -4.69 5.84
N LEU A 70 0.96 -4.70 5.08
CA LEU A 70 0.89 -4.00 3.80
C LEU A 70 0.32 -2.61 4.04
N GLU A 71 0.97 -1.59 3.50
CA GLU A 71 0.63 -0.19 3.80
C GLU A 71 0.76 0.71 2.60
N ARG A 72 0.13 1.87 2.69
CA ARG A 72 0.35 3.01 1.80
C ARG A 72 0.04 2.69 0.34
N PHE A 73 -1.04 1.94 0.10
CA PHE A 73 -1.55 1.74 -1.26
C PHE A 73 -2.09 3.06 -1.78
N ALA A 74 -1.52 3.55 -2.86
CA ALA A 74 -1.93 4.82 -3.44
C ALA A 74 -1.90 4.74 -4.95
N VAL A 75 -3.02 5.13 -5.59
CA VAL A 75 -3.13 5.29 -7.04
C VAL A 75 -3.52 6.73 -7.28
N LEU A 76 -2.81 7.42 -8.17
CA LEU A 76 -3.14 8.79 -8.52
C LEU A 76 -4.60 8.87 -8.96
N GLU A 77 -5.31 9.91 -8.51
CA GLU A 77 -6.76 10.03 -8.74
C GLU A 77 -7.14 9.87 -10.21
N ASN A 78 -6.42 10.57 -11.10
CA ASN A 78 -6.70 10.51 -12.53
C ASN A 78 -6.27 9.21 -13.21
N LYS A 79 -5.70 8.28 -12.46
CA LYS A 79 -5.25 6.97 -12.96
C LYS A 79 -6.07 5.82 -12.39
N ARG A 80 -7.07 6.11 -11.54
CA ARG A 80 -7.92 5.07 -10.93
C ARG A 80 -8.83 4.45 -11.99
N GLY A 81 -9.25 3.20 -11.72
CA GLY A 81 -10.09 2.46 -12.64
C GLY A 81 -9.33 1.69 -13.71
N ASN A 82 -8.00 1.65 -13.65
CA ASN A 82 -7.15 0.97 -14.62
C ASN A 82 -6.49 -0.30 -14.08
N GLY A 83 -6.84 -0.70 -12.86
CA GLY A 83 -6.31 -1.93 -12.26
C GLY A 83 -4.94 -1.81 -11.63
N TYR A 84 -4.39 -0.61 -11.47
CA TYR A 84 -3.04 -0.45 -10.91
C TYR A 84 -2.93 -0.88 -9.45
N GLY A 85 -3.97 -0.64 -8.65
CA GLY A 85 -4.00 -1.11 -7.25
C GLY A 85 -3.90 -2.63 -7.17
N ASN A 86 -4.61 -3.32 -8.05
CA ASN A 86 -4.57 -4.78 -8.14
C ASN A 86 -3.18 -5.27 -8.57
N ILE A 87 -2.57 -4.58 -9.50
CA ILE A 87 -1.23 -4.92 -10.00
C ILE A 87 -0.19 -4.83 -8.88
N VAL A 88 -0.18 -3.73 -8.12
CA VAL A 88 0.79 -3.56 -7.04
C VAL A 88 0.54 -4.54 -5.90
N LEU A 89 -0.72 -4.83 -5.57
CA LEU A 89 -1.05 -5.80 -4.54
C LEU A 89 -0.57 -7.20 -4.92
N LYS A 90 -0.80 -7.62 -6.15
CA LYS A 90 -0.31 -8.91 -6.63
C LYS A 90 1.21 -9.01 -6.56
N ALA A 91 1.91 -7.94 -6.92
CA ALA A 91 3.37 -7.91 -6.86
C ALA A 91 3.87 -8.10 -5.42
N ILE A 92 3.23 -7.45 -4.45
CA ILE A 92 3.57 -7.61 -3.04
C ILE A 92 3.30 -9.05 -2.58
N LEU A 93 2.17 -9.62 -2.92
CA LEU A 93 1.83 -10.98 -2.50
C LEU A 93 2.77 -12.01 -3.12
N GLU A 94 3.23 -11.80 -4.35
CA GLU A 94 4.25 -12.65 -4.96
C GLU A 94 5.58 -12.54 -4.22
N ASP A 95 5.97 -11.33 -3.85
CA ASP A 95 7.20 -11.09 -3.10
C ASP A 95 7.17 -11.78 -1.74
N LEU A 96 6.01 -11.90 -1.13
CA LEU A 96 5.82 -12.54 0.17
C LEU A 96 5.36 -14.00 0.06
N SER A 97 5.41 -14.60 -1.12
CA SER A 97 4.85 -15.94 -1.36
C SER A 97 5.48 -17.04 -0.51
N SER A 98 6.74 -16.90 -0.13
CA SER A 98 7.43 -17.89 0.72
C SER A 98 7.22 -17.67 2.22
N PHE A 99 6.63 -16.54 2.60
CA PHE A 99 6.36 -16.25 4.01
C PHE A 99 5.12 -17.01 4.47
N LYS A 100 5.21 -17.72 5.59
CA LYS A 100 4.12 -18.59 6.09
C LYS A 100 3.32 -17.97 7.22
N GLY A 101 3.71 -16.81 7.72
CA GLY A 101 3.00 -16.14 8.81
C GLY A 101 1.87 -15.24 8.32
N ASN A 102 1.41 -14.35 9.18
CA ASN A 102 0.33 -13.44 8.86
C ASN A 102 0.73 -12.36 7.89
N ILE A 103 -0.14 -12.09 6.93
CA ILE A 103 -0.07 -10.92 6.06
C ILE A 103 -1.35 -10.14 6.31
N TYR A 104 -1.22 -8.88 6.69
CA TYR A 104 -2.38 -8.09 7.11
C TYR A 104 -2.23 -6.62 6.71
N MET A 105 -3.31 -5.87 6.88
CA MET A 105 -3.32 -4.44 6.61
C MET A 105 -4.37 -3.75 7.46
N HIS A 106 -4.27 -2.43 7.56
CA HIS A 106 -5.32 -1.57 8.10
C HIS A 106 -5.99 -0.90 6.90
N ALA A 107 -7.14 -1.42 6.49
CA ALA A 107 -7.83 -0.96 5.28
C ALA A 107 -8.86 0.11 5.61
N GLN A 108 -8.88 1.17 4.82
CA GLN A 108 -9.94 2.16 4.91
C GLN A 108 -11.27 1.52 4.53
N GLU A 109 -12.35 1.94 5.19
CA GLU A 109 -13.67 1.33 5.04
C GLU A 109 -14.14 1.23 3.58
N ASP A 110 -13.91 2.27 2.79
CA ASP A 110 -14.41 2.34 1.42
C ASP A 110 -13.70 1.40 0.44
N VAL A 111 -12.54 0.86 0.79
CA VAL A 111 -11.80 -0.07 -0.09
C VAL A 111 -11.84 -1.52 0.38
N ILE A 112 -12.60 -1.82 1.43
CA ILE A 112 -12.75 -3.20 1.93
C ILE A 112 -13.18 -4.17 0.84
N PRO A 113 -14.20 -3.86 0.00
CA PRO A 113 -14.60 -4.81 -1.05
C PRO A 113 -13.46 -5.16 -2.01
N PHE A 114 -12.58 -4.21 -2.29
CA PHE A 114 -11.42 -4.44 -3.15
C PHE A 114 -10.51 -5.51 -2.54
N TYR A 115 -10.19 -5.38 -1.25
CA TYR A 115 -9.29 -6.34 -0.59
C TYR A 115 -9.96 -7.68 -0.35
N GLU A 116 -11.28 -7.70 -0.11
CA GLU A 116 -12.02 -8.96 0.02
C GLU A 116 -11.90 -9.82 -1.23
N LYS A 117 -11.96 -9.19 -2.40
CA LYS A 117 -11.77 -9.90 -3.68
C LYS A 117 -10.39 -10.50 -3.83
N MET A 118 -9.41 -9.97 -3.12
CA MET A 118 -8.03 -10.44 -3.17
C MET A 118 -7.71 -11.45 -2.08
N GLY A 119 -8.71 -11.89 -1.31
CA GLY A 119 -8.55 -12.93 -0.31
C GLY A 119 -8.33 -12.44 1.10
N PHE A 120 -8.56 -11.16 1.37
CA PHE A 120 -8.45 -10.62 2.73
C PHE A 120 -9.80 -10.64 3.42
N GLU A 121 -9.79 -10.84 4.73
CA GLU A 121 -11.00 -10.83 5.56
C GLU A 121 -10.85 -9.82 6.70
N LYS A 122 -11.94 -9.15 7.05
CA LYS A 122 -11.96 -8.27 8.23
C LYS A 122 -11.75 -9.07 9.50
N GLU A 123 -10.99 -8.50 10.42
CA GLU A 123 -10.71 -9.10 11.72
C GLU A 123 -10.93 -8.04 12.80
N GLY A 124 -11.91 -8.27 13.67
CA GLY A 124 -12.26 -7.33 14.73
C GLY A 124 -13.14 -6.19 14.27
N GLY A 125 -13.31 -5.18 15.12
CA GLY A 125 -14.17 -4.04 14.86
C GLY A 125 -13.46 -2.89 14.18
N LEU A 126 -14.24 -1.83 13.91
CA LEU A 126 -13.67 -0.63 13.29
C LEU A 126 -12.78 0.13 14.28
N PHE A 127 -11.86 0.89 13.72
CA PHE A 127 -11.04 1.85 14.48
C PHE A 127 -10.77 3.07 13.60
N VAL A 128 -10.31 4.15 14.22
CA VAL A 128 -10.02 5.39 13.48
C VAL A 128 -8.52 5.62 13.42
N GLU A 129 -8.01 5.91 12.22
CA GLU A 129 -6.61 6.17 11.96
C GLU A 129 -6.53 7.33 10.98
N ALA A 130 -5.76 8.37 11.30
CA ALA A 130 -5.70 9.60 10.49
C ALA A 130 -7.10 10.17 10.16
N ASN A 131 -8.02 10.11 11.15
CA ASN A 131 -9.41 10.58 11.04
C ASN A 131 -10.28 9.82 10.03
N ILE A 132 -9.88 8.62 9.65
CA ILE A 132 -10.61 7.79 8.68
C ILE A 132 -10.93 6.44 9.33
N ILE A 133 -12.14 5.93 9.09
CA ILE A 133 -12.56 4.62 9.60
C ILE A 133 -11.79 3.51 8.87
N HIS A 134 -11.18 2.63 9.66
CA HIS A 134 -10.39 1.50 9.17
C HIS A 134 -10.85 0.20 9.79
N TYR A 135 -10.49 -0.90 9.13
CA TYR A 135 -10.62 -2.26 9.69
C TYR A 135 -9.30 -2.99 9.45
N LYS A 136 -8.90 -3.82 10.41
CA LYS A 136 -7.81 -4.75 10.18
C LYS A 136 -8.30 -5.83 9.22
N MET A 137 -7.53 -6.13 8.19
CA MET A 137 -7.82 -7.21 7.27
C MET A 137 -6.62 -8.15 7.21
N THR A 138 -6.89 -9.45 7.21
CA THR A 138 -5.86 -10.48 7.20
C THR A 138 -6.05 -11.36 5.98
N LEU A 139 -4.94 -11.69 5.31
CA LEU A 139 -4.97 -12.57 4.15
C LEU A 139 -5.33 -13.98 4.59
N LYS A 140 -6.36 -14.52 3.99
CA LYS A 140 -6.80 -15.89 4.25
C LYS A 140 -6.07 -16.84 3.32
N ARG A 141 -5.34 -17.82 3.90
CA ARG A 141 -4.58 -18.80 3.11
C ARG A 141 -4.86 -20.21 3.53
#